data_23b4d8583330a7c8b3aa3bf123e4487f
#
_entry.id   23b4d8583330a7c8b3aa3bf123e4487f
#
_cell.length_a   1.000
_cell.length_b   1.000
_cell.length_c   1.000
_cell.angle_alpha   90.00
_cell.angle_beta   90.00
_cell.angle_gamma   90.00
#
_symmetry.space_group_name_H-M   'P 1'
#
loop_
_entity.id
_entity.type
_entity.pdbx_description
1 polymer ?
#
loop_
_entity_poly.entity_id
_entity_poly.type
_entity_poly.pdbx_seq_one_letter_code
_entity_poly.pdbx_strand_id
1 'polypeptide(L)'
;MKLASFLYQGKRSYGIVQADGVIDLCRRLGDRYSDLKALLQGNGLAQATRYLNDAVDVPMSAITFLPVIEQPEKILCVGMNYADKRKEFDQHNPAPTLFVRFPDSQTGHNEPVLKPRHSSEFDYEGELAVIIGKGGENISRDDALRHVAGYSCYMDGSARDWQHTWFTAGKNWRQTGAFGPWMATADEIPDPHQLAIRTWLNGRMVQEDNTSSMIHKVAELIEYISTFTRLSPGDVIITGSPGGVGKKRNPPLFMKEGDRIEVEIEHIGHLSNVIVEAPAVGLAAAH
;
A
#
# COMPACT_ATOMS: atom_id res chain seq x y z
N MET A 1 -7.59 0.30 -15.53
CA MET A 1 -8.53 -0.60 -14.81
C MET A 1 -8.14 -0.73 -13.35
N LYS A 2 -9.09 -1.13 -12.48
CA LYS A 2 -8.84 -1.36 -11.05
C LYS A 2 -8.81 -2.86 -10.79
N LEU A 3 -7.77 -3.36 -10.14
CA LEU A 3 -7.55 -4.78 -9.85
C LEU A 3 -7.40 -5.01 -8.35
N ALA A 4 -8.19 -5.93 -7.78
CA ALA A 4 -8.14 -6.27 -6.36
C ALA A 4 -7.84 -7.76 -6.15
N SER A 5 -7.16 -8.08 -5.04
CA SER A 5 -7.09 -9.40 -4.45
C SER A 5 -8.16 -9.50 -3.35
N PHE A 6 -8.85 -10.61 -3.26
CA PHE A 6 -9.97 -10.77 -2.32
C PHE A 6 -10.23 -12.23 -1.93
N LEU A 7 -10.98 -12.40 -0.84
CA LEU A 7 -11.61 -13.67 -0.49
C LEU A 7 -13.09 -13.63 -0.91
N TYR A 8 -13.54 -14.70 -1.50
CA TYR A 8 -14.96 -14.98 -1.74
C TYR A 8 -15.28 -16.41 -1.32
N GLN A 9 -16.23 -16.56 -0.40
CA GLN A 9 -16.61 -17.86 0.19
C GLN A 9 -15.37 -18.66 0.73
N GLY A 10 -14.44 -17.95 1.38
CA GLY A 10 -13.22 -18.53 1.94
C GLY A 10 -12.12 -18.89 0.93
N LYS A 11 -12.33 -18.63 -0.36
CA LYS A 11 -11.32 -18.88 -1.41
C LYS A 11 -10.67 -17.58 -1.86
N ARG A 12 -9.34 -17.61 -2.02
CA ARG A 12 -8.57 -16.50 -2.61
C ARG A 12 -8.90 -16.34 -4.08
N SER A 13 -9.07 -15.11 -4.51
CA SER A 13 -9.26 -14.74 -5.90
C SER A 13 -8.72 -13.34 -6.18
N TYR A 14 -8.71 -12.95 -7.43
CA TYR A 14 -8.39 -11.59 -7.86
C TYR A 14 -9.28 -11.22 -9.06
N GLY A 15 -9.49 -9.92 -9.28
CA GLY A 15 -10.37 -9.53 -10.36
C GLY A 15 -10.42 -8.04 -10.63
N ILE A 16 -11.21 -7.70 -11.65
CA ILE A 16 -11.47 -6.31 -12.06
C ILE A 16 -12.61 -5.75 -11.20
N VAL A 17 -12.35 -4.65 -10.55
CA VAL A 17 -13.32 -3.94 -9.72
C VAL A 17 -14.20 -3.06 -10.59
N GLN A 18 -15.52 -3.23 -10.46
CA GLN A 18 -16.59 -2.42 -11.05
C GLN A 18 -17.39 -1.74 -9.92
N ALA A 19 -18.34 -0.87 -10.29
CA ALA A 19 -19.11 -0.08 -9.33
C ALA A 19 -19.88 -0.93 -8.31
N ASP A 20 -20.41 -2.08 -8.74
CA ASP A 20 -21.32 -2.94 -7.97
C ASP A 20 -20.69 -4.29 -7.56
N GLY A 21 -19.45 -4.58 -8.00
CA GLY A 21 -18.78 -5.82 -7.66
C GLY A 21 -17.49 -6.08 -8.41
N VAL A 22 -17.15 -7.34 -8.56
CA VAL A 22 -15.88 -7.78 -9.14
C VAL A 22 -16.12 -8.77 -10.27
N ILE A 23 -15.40 -8.59 -11.37
CA ILE A 23 -15.24 -9.60 -12.43
C ILE A 23 -14.09 -10.50 -11.99
N ASP A 24 -14.41 -11.74 -11.65
CA ASP A 24 -13.45 -12.70 -11.10
C ASP A 24 -12.51 -13.24 -12.19
N LEU A 25 -11.28 -12.73 -12.21
CA LEU A 25 -10.26 -13.15 -13.17
C LEU A 25 -9.67 -14.51 -12.83
N CYS A 26 -9.69 -14.96 -11.58
CA CYS A 26 -9.25 -16.29 -11.24
C CYS A 26 -10.12 -17.37 -11.91
N ARG A 27 -11.42 -17.14 -12.09
CA ARG A 27 -12.31 -18.04 -12.85
C ARG A 27 -11.96 -18.11 -14.35
N ARG A 28 -11.37 -17.04 -14.91
CA ARG A 28 -11.09 -16.91 -16.35
C ARG A 28 -9.65 -17.23 -16.71
N LEU A 29 -8.72 -16.94 -15.82
CA LEU A 29 -7.29 -16.99 -16.06
C LEU A 29 -6.53 -17.78 -14.99
N GLY A 30 -7.22 -18.38 -14.00
CA GLY A 30 -6.60 -19.04 -12.85
C GLY A 30 -5.71 -20.23 -13.20
N ASP A 31 -6.02 -20.95 -14.27
CA ASP A 31 -5.15 -22.03 -14.78
C ASP A 31 -3.77 -21.53 -15.21
N ARG A 32 -3.67 -20.25 -15.56
CA ARG A 32 -2.43 -19.61 -15.99
C ARG A 32 -1.84 -18.67 -14.95
N TYR A 33 -2.68 -17.96 -14.21
CA TYR A 33 -2.31 -16.97 -13.21
C TYR A 33 -3.13 -17.19 -11.95
N SER A 34 -2.51 -17.75 -10.92
CA SER A 34 -3.18 -18.12 -9.66
C SER A 34 -3.64 -16.92 -8.82
N ASP A 35 -3.00 -15.78 -9.00
CA ASP A 35 -3.21 -14.55 -8.24
C ASP A 35 -2.75 -13.31 -9.02
N LEU A 36 -2.96 -12.13 -8.46
CA LEU A 36 -2.60 -10.87 -9.12
C LEU A 36 -1.09 -10.75 -9.34
N LYS A 37 -0.25 -11.25 -8.43
CA LYS A 37 1.21 -11.26 -8.62
C LYS A 37 1.60 -12.14 -9.80
N ALA A 38 1.03 -13.34 -9.91
CA ALA A 38 1.25 -14.25 -11.04
C ALA A 38 0.80 -13.63 -12.37
N LEU A 39 -0.32 -12.88 -12.37
CA LEU A 39 -0.76 -12.12 -13.54
C LEU A 39 0.30 -11.10 -13.98
N LEU A 40 0.90 -10.36 -13.04
CA LEU A 40 1.95 -9.38 -13.34
C LEU A 40 3.23 -10.08 -13.82
N GLN A 41 3.65 -11.16 -13.17
CA GLN A 41 4.83 -11.95 -13.55
C GLN A 41 4.72 -12.52 -14.97
N GLY A 42 3.52 -12.93 -15.35
CA GLY A 42 3.23 -13.45 -16.68
C GLY A 42 2.89 -12.39 -17.73
N ASN A 43 3.03 -11.09 -17.40
CA ASN A 43 2.67 -9.96 -18.27
C ASN A 43 1.20 -10.03 -18.76
N GLY A 44 0.30 -10.45 -17.86
CA GLY A 44 -1.08 -10.80 -18.18
C GLY A 44 -2.07 -9.63 -18.20
N LEU A 45 -1.67 -8.38 -17.92
CA LEU A 45 -2.58 -7.23 -17.87
C LEU A 45 -3.36 -7.03 -19.17
N ALA A 46 -2.71 -7.18 -20.33
CA ALA A 46 -3.39 -7.10 -21.61
C ALA A 46 -4.42 -8.22 -21.84
N GLN A 47 -4.27 -9.36 -21.14
CA GLN A 47 -5.27 -10.43 -21.19
C GLN A 47 -6.46 -10.10 -20.29
N ALA A 48 -6.19 -9.54 -19.09
CA ALA A 48 -7.23 -9.08 -18.17
C ALA A 48 -8.13 -8.01 -18.81
N THR A 49 -7.58 -7.10 -19.60
CA THR A 49 -8.30 -6.03 -20.30
C THR A 49 -9.44 -6.56 -21.18
N ARG A 50 -9.33 -7.80 -21.70
CA ARG A 50 -10.38 -8.42 -22.55
C ARG A 50 -11.70 -8.64 -21.82
N TYR A 51 -11.66 -8.68 -20.50
CA TYR A 51 -12.83 -8.95 -19.64
C TYR A 51 -13.45 -7.68 -19.03
N LEU A 52 -12.95 -6.49 -19.36
CA LEU A 52 -13.41 -5.22 -18.78
C LEU A 52 -14.94 -4.98 -18.90
N ASN A 53 -15.55 -5.50 -19.94
CA ASN A 53 -16.97 -5.33 -20.23
C ASN A 53 -17.82 -6.56 -19.87
N ASP A 54 -17.24 -7.56 -19.20
CA ASP A 54 -17.98 -8.72 -18.74
C ASP A 54 -18.92 -8.34 -17.59
N ALA A 55 -19.94 -9.17 -17.39
CA ALA A 55 -20.80 -9.03 -16.23
C ALA A 55 -20.04 -9.30 -14.93
N VAL A 56 -20.41 -8.60 -13.87
CA VAL A 56 -19.92 -8.83 -12.52
C VAL A 56 -20.23 -10.24 -12.06
N ASP A 57 -19.24 -10.96 -11.54
CA ASP A 57 -19.40 -12.33 -11.01
C ASP A 57 -19.75 -12.35 -9.54
N VAL A 58 -19.23 -11.39 -8.77
CA VAL A 58 -19.31 -11.36 -7.31
C VAL A 58 -19.67 -9.94 -6.86
N PRO A 59 -20.75 -9.75 -6.09
CA PRO A 59 -21.11 -8.43 -5.58
C PRO A 59 -20.04 -7.93 -4.58
N MET A 60 -19.81 -6.62 -4.56
CA MET A 60 -18.81 -5.98 -3.68
C MET A 60 -19.02 -6.33 -2.19
N SER A 61 -20.26 -6.45 -1.75
CA SER A 61 -20.60 -6.79 -0.36
C SER A 61 -20.28 -8.23 0.06
N ALA A 62 -19.96 -9.10 -0.90
CA ALA A 62 -19.67 -10.52 -0.62
C ALA A 62 -18.18 -10.84 -0.60
N ILE A 63 -17.31 -9.86 -0.87
CA ILE A 63 -15.87 -10.07 -0.84
C ILE A 63 -15.26 -9.53 0.47
N THR A 64 -14.14 -10.15 0.86
CA THR A 64 -13.21 -9.61 1.86
C THR A 64 -11.94 -9.19 1.12
N PHE A 65 -11.57 -7.93 1.20
CA PHE A 65 -10.35 -7.45 0.54
C PHE A 65 -9.10 -8.04 1.19
N LEU A 66 -8.17 -8.47 0.37
CA LEU A 66 -6.80 -8.83 0.76
C LEU A 66 -5.84 -7.67 0.43
N PRO A 67 -4.62 -7.66 0.96
CA PRO A 67 -3.58 -6.76 0.43
C PRO A 67 -3.48 -6.92 -1.09
N VAL A 68 -3.33 -5.81 -1.82
CA VAL A 68 -3.37 -5.82 -3.30
C VAL A 68 -2.41 -6.86 -3.89
N ILE A 69 -1.19 -6.92 -3.36
CA ILE A 69 -0.24 -8.02 -3.59
C ILE A 69 -0.02 -8.70 -2.24
N GLU A 70 -0.52 -9.93 -2.09
CA GLU A 70 -0.50 -10.63 -0.81
C GLU A 70 0.92 -11.03 -0.38
N GLN A 71 1.74 -11.50 -1.32
CA GLN A 71 3.08 -12.00 -1.07
C GLN A 71 4.10 -11.35 -2.02
N PRO A 72 4.36 -10.03 -1.90
CA PRO A 72 5.45 -9.40 -2.64
C PRO A 72 6.79 -10.00 -2.17
N GLU A 73 7.77 -10.05 -3.07
CA GLU A 73 9.13 -10.44 -2.65
C GLU A 73 9.77 -9.35 -1.80
N LYS A 74 9.46 -8.09 -2.12
CA LYS A 74 9.95 -6.92 -1.39
C LYS A 74 8.84 -5.89 -1.19
N ILE A 75 8.80 -5.33 0.02
CA ILE A 75 8.07 -4.10 0.32
C ILE A 75 9.12 -3.10 0.79
N LEU A 76 9.48 -2.19 -0.07
CA LEU A 76 10.50 -1.17 0.16
C LEU A 76 9.81 0.15 0.47
N CYS A 77 10.04 0.67 1.66
CA CYS A 77 9.40 1.88 2.14
C CYS A 77 10.40 3.04 2.18
N VAL A 78 9.93 4.23 1.83
CA VAL A 78 10.73 5.45 1.78
C VAL A 78 10.32 6.38 2.91
N GLY A 79 11.19 6.56 3.88
CA GLY A 79 10.98 7.53 4.95
C GLY A 79 11.36 8.94 4.52
N MET A 80 10.73 9.96 5.14
CA MET A 80 11.11 11.36 5.02
C MET A 80 11.12 11.91 3.58
N ASN A 81 10.16 11.49 2.76
CA ASN A 81 10.12 11.81 1.34
C ASN A 81 9.27 13.05 0.97
N TYR A 82 8.76 13.78 1.96
CA TYR A 82 8.06 15.04 1.77
C TYR A 82 8.78 16.16 2.53
N ALA A 83 8.82 17.36 1.94
CA ALA A 83 9.59 18.47 2.51
C ALA A 83 9.12 18.83 3.92
N ASP A 84 7.81 18.91 4.16
CA ASP A 84 7.26 19.21 5.48
C ASP A 84 7.55 18.09 6.49
N LYS A 85 7.50 16.84 6.06
CA LYS A 85 7.87 15.70 6.90
C LYS A 85 9.35 15.77 7.32
N ARG A 86 10.27 16.07 6.39
CA ARG A 86 11.69 16.26 6.72
C ARG A 86 11.89 17.37 7.74
N LYS A 87 11.18 18.47 7.58
CA LYS A 87 11.22 19.62 8.48
C LYS A 87 10.72 19.28 9.89
N GLU A 88 9.62 18.51 9.99
CA GLU A 88 9.09 18.03 11.28
C GLU A 88 10.10 17.19 12.06
N PHE A 89 10.95 16.40 11.37
CA PHE A 89 11.91 15.50 11.98
C PHE A 89 13.36 16.00 11.95
N ASP A 90 13.61 17.22 11.46
CA ASP A 90 14.95 17.81 11.32
C ASP A 90 15.92 16.89 10.55
N GLN A 91 15.46 16.32 9.44
CA GLN A 91 16.22 15.37 8.62
C GLN A 91 16.79 16.04 7.37
N HIS A 92 18.06 15.79 7.09
CA HIS A 92 18.80 16.43 5.98
C HIS A 92 19.50 15.43 5.04
N ASN A 93 19.23 14.12 5.16
CA ASN A 93 19.86 13.13 4.29
C ASN A 93 19.50 13.38 2.81
N PRO A 94 20.48 13.56 1.92
CA PRO A 94 20.22 13.79 0.49
C PRO A 94 19.75 12.53 -0.26
N ALA A 95 20.09 11.32 0.24
CA ALA A 95 19.67 10.06 -0.36
C ALA A 95 18.30 9.61 0.18
N PRO A 96 17.55 8.76 -0.55
CA PRO A 96 16.34 8.14 -0.05
C PRO A 96 16.61 7.35 1.24
N THR A 97 15.81 7.59 2.28
CA THR A 97 15.85 6.81 3.51
C THR A 97 14.98 5.58 3.33
N LEU A 98 15.58 4.39 3.26
CA LEU A 98 14.87 3.15 2.98
C LEU A 98 14.75 2.27 4.22
N PHE A 99 13.59 1.61 4.33
CA PHE A 99 13.35 0.50 5.25
C PHE A 99 12.43 -0.53 4.58
N VAL A 100 12.22 -1.68 5.23
CA VAL A 100 11.43 -2.76 4.67
C VAL A 100 10.24 -3.09 5.56
N ARG A 101 9.16 -3.57 4.94
CA ARG A 101 8.07 -4.25 5.61
C ARG A 101 7.95 -5.69 5.11
N PHE A 102 7.49 -6.56 5.99
CA PHE A 102 7.24 -7.96 5.65
C PHE A 102 5.78 -8.15 5.21
N PRO A 103 5.48 -9.15 4.35
CA PRO A 103 4.13 -9.37 3.85
C PRO A 103 3.07 -9.56 4.94
N ASP A 104 3.40 -10.24 6.05
CA ASP A 104 2.50 -10.49 7.18
C ASP A 104 2.19 -9.23 8.02
N SER A 105 2.92 -8.15 7.82
CA SER A 105 2.62 -6.86 8.43
C SER A 105 1.48 -6.10 7.71
N GLN A 106 0.92 -6.64 6.62
CA GLN A 106 -0.12 -6.01 5.79
C GLN A 106 -1.50 -6.58 6.09
N THR A 107 -2.54 -5.75 5.91
CA THR A 107 -3.95 -6.12 5.86
C THR A 107 -4.63 -5.46 4.67
N GLY A 108 -5.81 -5.95 4.27
CA GLY A 108 -6.59 -5.41 3.15
C GLY A 108 -7.50 -4.24 3.56
N HIS A 109 -8.15 -3.66 2.57
CA HIS A 109 -9.19 -2.64 2.76
C HIS A 109 -10.36 -3.20 3.58
N ASN A 110 -10.92 -2.40 4.50
CA ASN A 110 -11.97 -2.73 5.45
C ASN A 110 -11.64 -3.86 6.45
N GLU A 111 -10.45 -4.43 6.38
CA GLU A 111 -9.98 -5.41 7.36
C GLU A 111 -9.35 -4.70 8.59
N PRO A 112 -9.33 -5.35 9.76
CA PRO A 112 -8.71 -4.78 10.94
C PRO A 112 -7.23 -4.44 10.75
N VAL A 113 -6.83 -3.23 11.18
CA VAL A 113 -5.44 -2.91 11.46
C VAL A 113 -5.17 -3.19 12.92
N LEU A 114 -4.17 -4.03 13.21
CA LEU A 114 -3.87 -4.47 14.57
C LEU A 114 -2.92 -3.50 15.28
N LYS A 115 -3.44 -2.78 16.27
CA LYS A 115 -2.61 -1.98 17.16
C LYS A 115 -1.78 -2.91 18.07
N PRO A 116 -0.42 -2.81 18.06
CA PRO A 116 0.40 -3.61 18.94
C PRO A 116 0.11 -3.30 20.42
N ARG A 117 -0.13 -4.33 21.26
CA ARG A 117 -0.37 -4.16 22.70
C ARG A 117 0.78 -3.51 23.44
N HIS A 118 1.99 -3.72 22.95
CA HIS A 118 3.23 -3.21 23.55
C HIS A 118 3.57 -1.78 23.11
N SER A 119 2.75 -1.16 22.24
CA SER A 119 2.96 0.20 21.79
C SER A 119 1.89 1.14 22.34
N SER A 120 2.33 2.23 22.93
CA SER A 120 1.51 3.37 23.33
C SER A 120 1.51 4.50 22.29
N GLU A 121 2.37 4.41 21.27
CA GLU A 121 2.56 5.44 20.24
C GLU A 121 2.30 4.86 18.84
N PHE A 122 1.11 4.25 18.62
CA PHE A 122 0.74 3.73 17.31
C PHE A 122 0.22 4.84 16.40
N ASP A 123 1.02 5.19 15.40
CA ASP A 123 0.86 6.36 14.53
C ASP A 123 0.45 5.97 13.10
N TYR A 124 -0.09 6.92 12.36
CA TYR A 124 -0.58 6.80 10.98
C TYR A 124 0.32 7.51 9.99
N GLU A 125 0.41 6.97 8.79
CA GLU A 125 1.09 7.55 7.62
C GLU A 125 0.35 7.15 6.35
N GLY A 126 -0.37 8.09 5.69
CA GLY A 126 -0.99 7.85 4.38
C GLY A 126 0.04 8.00 3.27
N GLU A 127 0.13 7.01 2.37
CA GLU A 127 1.18 6.93 1.36
C GLU A 127 0.69 6.42 0.01
N LEU A 128 1.36 6.83 -1.07
CA LEU A 128 1.22 6.21 -2.37
C LEU A 128 2.05 4.92 -2.42
N ALA A 129 1.42 3.82 -2.81
CA ALA A 129 2.10 2.57 -3.13
C ALA A 129 2.29 2.45 -4.65
N VAL A 130 3.50 2.10 -5.06
CA VAL A 130 3.88 1.81 -6.46
C VAL A 130 4.10 0.30 -6.59
N ILE A 131 3.41 -0.33 -7.54
CA ILE A 131 3.48 -1.77 -7.76
C ILE A 131 4.28 -2.02 -9.05
N ILE A 132 5.35 -2.79 -8.96
CA ILE A 132 6.21 -3.11 -10.09
C ILE A 132 5.54 -4.15 -10.99
N GLY A 133 5.48 -3.88 -12.28
CA GLY A 133 4.93 -4.77 -13.31
C GLY A 133 5.98 -5.45 -14.17
N LYS A 134 7.10 -4.77 -14.38
CA LYS A 134 8.23 -5.30 -15.15
C LYS A 134 9.48 -5.25 -14.29
N GLY A 135 10.09 -6.41 -14.06
CA GLY A 135 11.32 -6.49 -13.27
C GLY A 135 12.54 -5.92 -14.00
N GLY A 136 13.59 -5.63 -13.23
CA GLY A 136 14.85 -5.13 -13.80
C GLY A 136 15.88 -4.79 -12.73
N GLU A 137 17.11 -4.58 -13.18
CA GLU A 137 18.24 -4.06 -12.43
C GLU A 137 18.80 -2.85 -13.17
N ASN A 138 19.37 -1.88 -12.45
CA ASN A 138 19.94 -0.66 -13.05
C ASN A 138 18.99 0.03 -14.03
N ILE A 139 17.72 0.14 -13.63
CA ILE A 139 16.67 0.75 -14.46
C ILE A 139 16.96 2.26 -14.52
N SER A 140 17.05 2.81 -15.73
CA SER A 140 17.25 4.25 -15.90
C SER A 140 16.01 5.03 -15.46
N ARG A 141 16.21 6.28 -15.02
CA ARG A 141 15.11 7.19 -14.65
C ARG A 141 14.11 7.39 -15.78
N ASP A 142 14.59 7.45 -17.02
CA ASP A 142 13.74 7.65 -18.21
C ASP A 142 12.86 6.44 -18.53
N ASP A 143 13.28 5.24 -18.15
CA ASP A 143 12.52 4.00 -18.35
C ASP A 143 11.70 3.59 -17.11
N ALA A 144 11.96 4.19 -15.95
CA ALA A 144 11.46 3.74 -14.66
C ALA A 144 9.93 3.58 -14.62
N LEU A 145 9.17 4.55 -15.11
CA LEU A 145 7.70 4.48 -15.10
C LEU A 145 7.13 3.37 -16.01
N ARG A 146 7.88 2.89 -17.01
CA ARG A 146 7.50 1.75 -17.84
C ARG A 146 7.58 0.41 -17.09
N HIS A 147 8.21 0.41 -15.92
CA HIS A 147 8.29 -0.74 -15.02
C HIS A 147 7.13 -0.82 -14.03
N VAL A 148 6.28 0.20 -13.95
CA VAL A 148 5.15 0.28 -13.03
C VAL A 148 3.92 -0.40 -13.62
N ALA A 149 3.30 -1.33 -12.87
CA ALA A 149 2.01 -1.92 -13.21
C ALA A 149 0.85 -0.99 -12.82
N GLY A 150 0.97 -0.32 -11.70
CA GLY A 150 -0.06 0.56 -11.17
C GLY A 150 0.25 1.07 -9.77
N TYR A 151 -0.75 1.72 -9.19
CA TYR A 151 -0.66 2.45 -7.93
C TYR A 151 -1.81 2.06 -6.99
N SER A 152 -1.59 2.22 -5.69
CA SER A 152 -2.60 1.96 -4.67
C SER A 152 -2.44 2.92 -3.49
N CYS A 153 -3.43 2.95 -2.60
CA CYS A 153 -3.30 3.62 -1.31
C CYS A 153 -2.60 2.68 -0.32
N TYR A 154 -1.88 3.28 0.61
CA TYR A 154 -1.22 2.57 1.69
C TYR A 154 -1.33 3.36 3.01
N MET A 155 -1.53 2.66 4.12
CA MET A 155 -1.44 3.19 5.46
C MET A 155 -0.27 2.52 6.19
N ASP A 156 0.82 3.26 6.42
CA ASP A 156 2.04 2.75 7.06
C ASP A 156 1.96 2.92 8.59
N GLY A 157 1.21 2.04 9.24
CA GLY A 157 1.06 2.03 10.68
C GLY A 157 2.38 1.83 11.40
N SER A 158 2.66 2.73 12.38
CA SER A 158 3.98 2.92 12.95
C SER A 158 3.93 2.89 14.47
N ALA A 159 4.51 1.88 15.09
CA ALA A 159 4.76 1.88 16.54
C ALA A 159 6.02 2.74 16.83
N ARG A 160 5.81 4.03 17.11
CA ARG A 160 6.91 5.02 17.23
C ARG A 160 7.86 4.74 18.38
N ASP A 161 7.34 4.24 19.49
CA ASP A 161 8.10 3.85 20.68
C ASP A 161 8.95 2.58 20.47
N TRP A 162 8.80 1.92 19.30
CA TRP A 162 9.63 0.79 18.84
C TRP A 162 10.58 1.15 17.69
N GLN A 163 10.58 2.40 17.24
CA GLN A 163 11.51 2.94 16.24
C GLN A 163 12.73 3.57 16.94
N HIS A 164 13.59 2.76 17.56
CA HIS A 164 14.77 3.27 18.26
C HIS A 164 15.81 3.82 17.26
N THR A 165 16.81 3.01 16.91
CA THR A 165 17.81 3.37 15.90
C THR A 165 17.33 3.04 14.49
N TRP A 166 16.52 1.98 14.35
CA TRP A 166 16.04 1.45 13.06
C TRP A 166 14.53 1.30 13.03
N PHE A 167 13.93 1.51 11.87
CA PHE A 167 12.48 1.48 11.70
C PHE A 167 11.88 0.07 11.81
N THR A 168 12.65 -1.00 11.59
CA THR A 168 12.17 -2.37 11.41
C THR A 168 11.20 -2.83 12.50
N ALA A 169 11.55 -2.69 13.78
CA ALA A 169 10.71 -3.13 14.88
C ALA A 169 9.42 -2.30 15.02
N GLY A 170 9.44 -1.03 14.64
CA GLY A 170 8.28 -0.16 14.66
C GLY A 170 7.31 -0.34 13.49
N LYS A 171 7.70 -1.08 12.45
CA LYS A 171 6.96 -1.18 11.18
C LYS A 171 6.46 -2.59 10.86
N ASN A 172 6.94 -3.62 11.55
CA ASN A 172 6.70 -5.03 11.15
C ASN A 172 5.89 -5.86 12.15
N TRP A 173 5.04 -5.22 12.96
CA TRP A 173 4.02 -5.93 13.70
C TRP A 173 2.94 -6.46 12.75
N ARG A 174 2.41 -7.64 13.06
CA ARG A 174 1.37 -8.28 12.25
C ARG A 174 0.22 -7.31 11.96
N GLN A 175 -0.16 -7.18 10.68
CA GLN A 175 -1.32 -6.41 10.21
C GLN A 175 -1.36 -4.95 10.71
N THR A 176 -0.19 -4.31 10.84
CA THR A 176 -0.10 -2.88 11.21
C THR A 176 -0.14 -1.94 10.02
N GLY A 177 0.12 -2.43 8.80
CA GLY A 177 -0.02 -1.70 7.55
C GLY A 177 -1.29 -2.10 6.80
N ALA A 178 -1.93 -1.18 6.09
CA ALA A 178 -3.06 -1.47 5.23
C ALA A 178 -2.72 -1.14 3.77
N PHE A 179 -3.07 -2.04 2.83
CA PHE A 179 -2.71 -1.96 1.42
C PHE A 179 -3.92 -2.22 0.53
N GLY A 180 -4.42 -1.21 -0.14
CA GLY A 180 -5.62 -1.32 -0.95
C GLY A 180 -6.31 0.02 -1.27
N PRO A 181 -7.58 -0.02 -1.67
CA PRO A 181 -8.45 -1.20 -1.84
C PRO A 181 -8.09 -2.06 -3.07
N TRP A 182 -7.46 -1.48 -4.09
CA TRP A 182 -7.10 -2.07 -5.36
C TRP A 182 -5.84 -1.43 -5.95
N MET A 183 -5.29 -2.01 -6.97
CA MET A 183 -4.32 -1.38 -7.87
C MET A 183 -5.08 -0.67 -9.00
N ALA A 184 -4.94 0.65 -9.11
CA ALA A 184 -5.25 1.37 -10.35
C ALA A 184 -4.09 1.18 -11.32
N THR A 185 -4.34 0.63 -12.50
CA THR A 185 -3.27 0.38 -13.49
C THR A 185 -2.62 1.68 -13.97
N ALA A 186 -1.35 1.62 -14.35
CA ALA A 186 -0.55 2.81 -14.66
C ALA A 186 -1.11 3.67 -15.80
N ASP A 187 -1.84 3.06 -16.74
CA ASP A 187 -2.52 3.77 -17.84
C ASP A 187 -3.67 4.68 -17.36
N GLU A 188 -4.23 4.42 -16.17
CA GLU A 188 -5.26 5.28 -15.54
C GLU A 188 -4.65 6.49 -14.80
N ILE A 189 -3.35 6.47 -14.55
CA ILE A 189 -2.62 7.49 -13.80
C ILE A 189 -1.52 8.09 -14.68
N PRO A 190 -1.84 9.09 -15.52
CA PRO A 190 -0.87 9.65 -16.47
C PRO A 190 0.36 10.28 -15.80
N ASP A 191 0.17 10.88 -14.62
CA ASP A 191 1.25 11.47 -13.83
C ASP A 191 1.07 11.14 -12.34
N PRO A 192 1.86 10.22 -11.77
CA PRO A 192 1.77 9.89 -10.35
C PRO A 192 2.28 11.01 -9.42
N HIS A 193 2.78 12.11 -9.96
CA HIS A 193 3.32 13.25 -9.20
C HIS A 193 2.38 14.46 -9.16
N GLN A 194 1.09 14.28 -9.52
CA GLN A 194 0.08 15.33 -9.52
C GLN A 194 -1.21 14.89 -8.81
N LEU A 195 -1.10 14.03 -7.80
CA LEU A 195 -2.23 13.43 -7.11
C LEU A 195 -2.40 14.05 -5.71
N ALA A 196 -3.61 14.49 -5.39
CA ALA A 196 -3.93 14.83 -4.02
C ALA A 196 -3.89 13.57 -3.15
N ILE A 197 -3.26 13.67 -1.98
CA ILE A 197 -3.18 12.62 -0.95
C ILE A 197 -3.71 13.18 0.37
N ARG A 198 -4.65 12.47 0.98
CA ARG A 198 -5.31 12.85 2.22
C ARG A 198 -5.44 11.69 3.17
N THR A 199 -5.31 11.97 4.46
CA THR A 199 -5.51 10.99 5.53
C THR A 199 -6.48 11.55 6.56
N TRP A 200 -7.46 10.74 6.97
CA TRP A 200 -8.41 11.09 8.03
C TRP A 200 -8.33 10.09 9.18
N LEU A 201 -8.44 10.62 10.39
CA LEU A 201 -8.63 9.83 11.61
C LEU A 201 -9.99 10.22 12.22
N ASN A 202 -10.93 9.26 12.27
CA ASN A 202 -12.30 9.47 12.76
C ASN A 202 -13.02 10.63 12.04
N GLY A 203 -12.88 10.72 10.72
CA GLY A 203 -13.46 11.77 9.89
C GLY A 203 -12.78 13.14 9.99
N ARG A 204 -11.75 13.30 10.84
CA ARG A 204 -10.93 14.52 10.90
C ARG A 204 -9.73 14.36 9.99
N MET A 205 -9.54 15.26 9.04
CA MET A 205 -8.36 15.29 8.18
C MET A 205 -7.10 15.57 9.01
N VAL A 206 -6.12 14.65 8.90
CA VAL A 206 -4.88 14.69 9.70
C VAL A 206 -3.63 14.85 8.84
N GLN A 207 -3.68 14.47 7.55
CA GLN A 207 -2.63 14.77 6.58
C GLN A 207 -3.30 15.21 5.27
N GLU A 208 -2.70 16.19 4.59
CA GLU A 208 -3.10 16.62 3.26
C GLU A 208 -1.88 17.18 2.53
N ASP A 209 -1.65 16.71 1.31
CA ASP A 209 -0.60 17.21 0.42
C ASP A 209 -0.91 16.76 -1.03
N ASN A 210 0.04 17.00 -1.91
CA ASN A 210 0.06 16.50 -3.28
C ASN A 210 1.35 15.70 -3.51
N THR A 211 1.29 14.64 -4.29
CA THR A 211 2.48 13.84 -4.63
C THR A 211 3.56 14.63 -5.36
N SER A 212 3.24 15.83 -5.88
CA SER A 212 4.23 16.77 -6.40
C SER A 212 5.21 17.29 -5.34
N SER A 213 4.86 17.19 -4.06
CA SER A 213 5.74 17.57 -2.93
C SER A 213 6.76 16.49 -2.55
N MET A 214 6.71 15.30 -3.19
CA MET A 214 7.75 14.28 -2.99
C MET A 214 9.13 14.83 -3.35
N ILE A 215 10.10 14.60 -2.49
CA ILE A 215 11.51 14.98 -2.69
C ILE A 215 12.14 14.06 -3.74
N HIS A 216 12.03 12.75 -3.52
CA HIS A 216 12.44 11.72 -4.48
C HIS A 216 11.22 11.22 -5.23
N LYS A 217 11.16 11.49 -6.51
CA LYS A 217 10.04 11.10 -7.39
C LYS A 217 10.07 9.59 -7.67
N VAL A 218 8.93 9.03 -8.08
CA VAL A 218 8.79 7.58 -8.34
C VAL A 218 9.89 7.05 -9.27
N ALA A 219 10.18 7.76 -10.36
CA ALA A 219 11.23 7.35 -11.29
C ALA A 219 12.63 7.32 -10.66
N GLU A 220 12.94 8.30 -9.80
CA GLU A 220 14.20 8.36 -9.05
C GLU A 220 14.30 7.24 -8.01
N LEU A 221 13.20 6.91 -7.33
CA LEU A 221 13.16 5.81 -6.38
C LEU A 221 13.41 4.46 -7.07
N ILE A 222 12.78 4.22 -8.22
CA ILE A 222 13.00 3.00 -9.01
C ILE A 222 14.45 2.91 -9.49
N GLU A 223 15.01 4.00 -10.04
CA GLU A 223 16.42 4.07 -10.45
C GLU A 223 17.34 3.73 -9.27
N TYR A 224 17.17 4.43 -8.15
CA TYR A 224 18.00 4.25 -6.95
C TYR A 224 17.91 2.83 -6.40
N ILE A 225 16.71 2.31 -6.20
CA ILE A 225 16.48 0.98 -5.64
C ILE A 225 17.04 -0.11 -6.56
N SER A 226 16.78 -0.01 -7.88
CA SER A 226 17.24 -1.02 -8.84
C SER A 226 18.76 -1.07 -9.02
N THR A 227 19.50 -0.09 -8.49
CA THR A 227 20.96 -0.10 -8.50
C THR A 227 21.55 -1.13 -7.55
N PHE A 228 20.92 -1.37 -6.39
CA PHE A 228 21.46 -2.29 -5.37
C PHE A 228 20.63 -3.57 -5.19
N THR A 229 19.40 -3.62 -5.72
CA THR A 229 18.58 -4.83 -5.68
C THR A 229 17.73 -4.95 -6.93
N ARG A 230 17.60 -6.17 -7.46
CA ARG A 230 16.69 -6.44 -8.57
C ARG A 230 15.25 -6.20 -8.13
N LEU A 231 14.49 -5.47 -8.93
CA LEU A 231 13.03 -5.38 -8.80
C LEU A 231 12.36 -6.52 -9.57
N SER A 232 11.33 -7.10 -8.97
CA SER A 232 10.51 -8.18 -9.55
C SER A 232 9.07 -7.73 -9.72
N PRO A 233 8.30 -8.27 -10.70
CA PRO A 233 6.87 -7.98 -10.80
C PRO A 233 6.13 -8.37 -9.51
N GLY A 234 5.33 -7.45 -8.99
CA GLY A 234 4.65 -7.60 -7.70
C GLY A 234 5.44 -7.06 -6.50
N ASP A 235 6.70 -6.61 -6.66
CA ASP A 235 7.37 -5.81 -5.63
C ASP A 235 6.64 -4.47 -5.43
N VAL A 236 6.69 -3.95 -4.21
CA VAL A 236 5.97 -2.75 -3.81
C VAL A 236 6.96 -1.71 -3.27
N ILE A 237 6.84 -0.47 -3.75
CA ILE A 237 7.54 0.69 -3.22
C ILE A 237 6.52 1.60 -2.55
N ILE A 238 6.65 1.82 -1.25
CA ILE A 238 5.81 2.73 -0.46
C ILE A 238 6.57 4.06 -0.38
N THR A 239 5.99 5.15 -0.92
CA THR A 239 6.74 6.33 -1.34
C THR A 239 6.97 7.38 -0.27
N GLY A 240 6.50 7.16 0.95
CA GLY A 240 6.57 8.13 2.05
C GLY A 240 5.29 8.93 2.21
N SER A 241 5.09 9.45 3.42
CA SER A 241 3.89 10.23 3.78
C SER A 241 4.18 11.72 3.89
N PRO A 242 3.16 12.58 3.69
CA PRO A 242 3.18 13.98 4.06
C PRO A 242 3.47 14.23 5.54
N GLY A 243 3.72 15.48 5.90
CA GLY A 243 3.71 15.95 7.29
C GLY A 243 2.35 15.76 7.98
N GLY A 244 2.28 16.06 9.28
CA GLY A 244 1.07 15.96 10.07
C GLY A 244 0.87 14.61 10.77
N VAL A 245 1.94 13.82 10.95
CA VAL A 245 1.90 12.57 11.72
C VAL A 245 1.54 12.83 13.18
N GLY A 246 0.94 11.83 13.81
CA GLY A 246 0.44 11.95 15.19
C GLY A 246 1.52 12.28 16.21
N LYS A 247 2.70 11.69 16.10
CA LYS A 247 3.83 11.94 17.01
C LYS A 247 4.27 13.41 17.04
N LYS A 248 4.15 14.13 15.93
CA LYS A 248 4.59 15.54 15.81
C LYS A 248 3.49 16.56 16.12
N ARG A 249 2.30 16.11 16.50
CA ARG A 249 1.22 16.99 16.94
C ARG A 249 1.42 17.45 18.37
N ASN A 250 0.80 18.56 18.73
CA ASN A 250 0.76 19.06 20.09
C ASN A 250 -0.71 19.28 20.55
N PRO A 251 -1.26 18.44 21.43
CA PRO A 251 -0.64 17.21 21.97
C PRO A 251 -0.51 16.12 20.90
N PRO A 252 0.36 15.10 21.11
CA PRO A 252 0.47 13.95 20.21
C PRO A 252 -0.87 13.22 20.02
N LEU A 253 -1.11 12.72 18.82
CA LEU A 253 -2.35 12.05 18.42
C LEU A 253 -2.04 10.65 17.87
N PHE A 254 -2.24 9.62 18.68
CA PHE A 254 -2.01 8.23 18.29
C PHE A 254 -3.33 7.48 18.11
N MET A 255 -3.32 6.49 17.22
CA MET A 255 -4.47 5.63 16.96
C MET A 255 -4.75 4.70 18.13
N LYS A 256 -6.04 4.51 18.43
CA LYS A 256 -6.56 3.69 19.51
C LYS A 256 -7.54 2.65 18.97
N GLU A 257 -7.81 1.62 19.74
CA GLU A 257 -8.88 0.68 19.45
C GLU A 257 -10.21 1.39 19.19
N GLY A 258 -10.89 0.98 18.12
CA GLY A 258 -12.14 1.57 17.63
C GLY A 258 -11.97 2.76 16.70
N ASP A 259 -10.77 3.34 16.58
CA ASP A 259 -10.53 4.42 15.62
C ASP A 259 -10.66 3.92 14.17
N ARG A 260 -11.14 4.82 13.30
CA ARG A 260 -11.16 4.61 11.85
C ARG A 260 -10.08 5.48 11.20
N ILE A 261 -9.20 4.83 10.46
CA ILE A 261 -8.16 5.47 9.63
C ILE A 261 -8.52 5.33 8.16
N GLU A 262 -8.35 6.42 7.40
CA GLU A 262 -8.69 6.47 5.99
C GLU A 262 -7.59 7.19 5.21
N VAL A 263 -7.25 6.65 4.03
CA VAL A 263 -6.28 7.25 3.09
C VAL A 263 -6.93 7.32 1.72
N GLU A 264 -7.03 8.51 1.17
CA GLU A 264 -7.51 8.76 -0.19
C GLU A 264 -6.38 9.30 -1.07
N ILE A 265 -6.27 8.75 -2.26
CA ILE A 265 -5.40 9.28 -3.29
C ILE A 265 -6.22 9.48 -4.55
N GLU A 266 -6.15 10.68 -5.07
CA GLU A 266 -6.88 11.12 -6.25
C GLU A 266 -6.71 10.14 -7.43
N HIS A 267 -7.79 9.80 -8.11
CA HIS A 267 -7.89 8.82 -9.21
C HIS A 267 -7.53 7.36 -8.85
N ILE A 268 -6.98 7.09 -7.68
CA ILE A 268 -6.60 5.72 -7.27
C ILE A 268 -7.71 5.09 -6.46
N GLY A 269 -8.02 5.64 -5.27
CA GLY A 269 -9.04 5.05 -4.42
C GLY A 269 -9.06 5.59 -3.01
N HIS A 270 -9.89 4.95 -2.17
CA HIS A 270 -10.09 5.28 -0.78
C HIS A 270 -9.92 4.00 0.06
N LEU A 271 -8.84 3.93 0.80
CA LEU A 271 -8.53 2.88 1.77
C LEU A 271 -9.14 3.25 3.12
N SER A 272 -9.87 2.34 3.75
CA SER A 272 -10.47 2.57 5.08
C SER A 272 -10.30 1.33 5.96
N ASN A 273 -9.89 1.52 7.20
CA ASN A 273 -9.67 0.42 8.14
C ASN A 273 -10.06 0.84 9.56
N VAL A 274 -10.48 -0.13 10.36
CA VAL A 274 -10.73 0.06 11.80
C VAL A 274 -9.54 -0.47 12.59
N ILE A 275 -9.12 0.29 13.59
CA ILE A 275 -8.04 -0.10 14.51
C ILE A 275 -8.60 -1.05 15.57
N VAL A 276 -7.98 -2.22 15.70
CA VAL A 276 -8.31 -3.23 16.70
C VAL A 276 -7.07 -3.56 17.50
N GLU A 277 -7.21 -3.74 18.80
CA GLU A 277 -6.06 -4.14 19.61
C GLU A 277 -5.63 -5.57 19.26
N ALA A 278 -4.33 -5.79 19.04
CA ALA A 278 -3.81 -7.10 18.72
C ALA A 278 -4.21 -8.13 19.80
N PRO A 279 -4.62 -9.36 19.45
CA PRO A 279 -5.01 -10.37 20.42
C PRO A 279 -3.86 -10.70 21.40
N ALA A 280 -4.20 -11.10 22.63
CA ALA A 280 -3.20 -11.61 23.57
C ALA A 280 -2.52 -12.86 22.99
N VAL A 281 -1.22 -13.00 23.22
CA VAL A 281 -0.47 -14.20 22.80
C VAL A 281 -1.10 -15.44 23.45
N GLY A 282 -1.54 -16.40 22.62
CA GLY A 282 -2.17 -17.65 23.10
C GLY A 282 -3.42 -18.09 22.34
N LEU A 283 -4.05 -17.20 21.54
CA LEU A 283 -5.10 -17.65 20.61
C LEU A 283 -4.44 -18.04 19.29
N ALA A 284 -4.26 -19.35 19.09
CA ALA A 284 -3.89 -19.89 17.78
C ALA A 284 -4.87 -19.33 16.74
N ALA A 285 -4.33 -18.67 15.72
CA ALA A 285 -5.14 -18.30 14.57
C ALA A 285 -5.71 -19.59 13.98
N ALA A 286 -7.03 -19.72 13.99
CA ALA A 286 -7.69 -20.75 13.21
C ALA A 286 -7.36 -20.47 11.73
N HIS A 287 -6.68 -21.40 11.11
CA HIS A 287 -6.35 -21.39 9.68
C HIS A 287 -7.54 -21.78 8.83
#